data_4d6740259ec55a2a23da01f5667e260c
#
_entry.id   4d6740259ec55a2a23da01f5667e260c
#
_cell.length_a   1.000
_cell.length_b   1.000
_cell.length_c   1.000
_cell.angle_alpha   90.00
_cell.angle_beta   90.00
_cell.angle_gamma   90.00
#
_symmetry.space_group_name_H-M   'P 1'
#
loop_
_entity.id
_entity.type
_entity.pdbx_description
1 polymer ?
#
loop_
_entity_poly.entity_id
_entity_poly.type
_entity_poly.pdbx_seq_one_letter_code
_entity_poly.pdbx_strand_id
1 'polypeptide(L)'
;DNFKAYEGGQTIELPVDLSSIPMFLRGSAVYMTTEDIHHITKDTMKALDLFVSCEEDAEFTYYDDDGWSKEYEEGNFAETKISVKAGDRKQIHFHKNGFYQESWENLNLNVVSKEKGAYWVSVDGEKIPRFLIRDAFDEAETGWYYDMSNRIVKVKCKKPQKDDFEIVVNQLYLSLVQISKELAKV
;
A
#
# COMPACT_ATOMS: atom_id res chain seq x y z
N ASP A 1 -17.22 -1.37 -2.70
CA ASP A 1 -17.05 -2.62 -3.46
C ASP A 1 -16.36 -3.64 -2.58
N ASN A 2 -16.94 -4.84 -2.47
CA ASN A 2 -16.40 -5.88 -1.61
C ASN A 2 -15.36 -6.69 -2.38
N PHE A 3 -14.16 -6.82 -1.83
CA PHE A 3 -13.16 -7.74 -2.37
C PHE A 3 -13.65 -9.18 -2.23
N LYS A 4 -13.84 -9.85 -3.36
CA LYS A 4 -14.22 -11.27 -3.43
C LYS A 4 -13.03 -12.07 -3.94
N ALA A 5 -12.65 -13.10 -3.19
CA ALA A 5 -11.60 -14.01 -3.62
C ALA A 5 -12.16 -15.04 -4.59
N TYR A 6 -11.40 -15.34 -5.63
CA TYR A 6 -11.66 -16.38 -6.60
C TYR A 6 -10.44 -17.27 -6.74
N GLU A 7 -10.68 -18.57 -6.83
CA GLU A 7 -9.63 -19.53 -7.16
C GLU A 7 -9.19 -19.36 -8.63
N GLY A 8 -7.92 -19.64 -8.91
CA GLY A 8 -7.41 -19.61 -10.27
C GLY A 8 -7.97 -20.74 -11.13
N GLY A 9 -7.79 -20.62 -12.48
CA GLY A 9 -8.12 -21.68 -13.44
C GLY A 9 -9.60 -21.89 -13.73
N GLN A 10 -10.47 -20.93 -13.38
CA GLN A 10 -11.92 -20.99 -13.63
C GLN A 10 -12.38 -19.85 -14.54
N THR A 11 -13.53 -20.05 -15.18
CA THR A 11 -14.25 -19.00 -15.91
C THR A 11 -15.27 -18.36 -14.98
N ILE A 12 -15.31 -17.04 -14.93
CA ILE A 12 -16.21 -16.27 -14.09
C ILE A 12 -17.08 -15.38 -14.97
N GLU A 13 -18.39 -15.45 -14.76
CA GLU A 13 -19.34 -14.53 -15.37
C GLU A 13 -19.72 -13.44 -14.36
N LEU A 14 -19.55 -12.18 -14.74
CA LEU A 14 -19.90 -11.03 -13.92
C LEU A 14 -20.90 -10.14 -14.68
N PRO A 15 -21.95 -9.68 -14.02
CA PRO A 15 -22.80 -8.64 -14.60
C PRO A 15 -22.01 -7.34 -14.68
N VAL A 16 -21.94 -6.74 -15.85
CA VAL A 16 -21.29 -5.46 -16.09
C VAL A 16 -22.23 -4.51 -16.83
N ASP A 17 -22.14 -3.25 -16.52
CA ASP A 17 -22.81 -2.17 -17.24
C ASP A 17 -21.78 -1.16 -17.77
N LEU A 18 -22.24 -0.06 -18.39
CA LEU A 18 -21.35 0.96 -18.95
C LEU A 18 -20.54 1.74 -17.89
N SER A 19 -20.90 1.63 -16.63
CA SER A 19 -20.21 2.27 -15.50
C SER A 19 -19.28 1.33 -14.73
N SER A 20 -19.23 0.04 -15.10
CA SER A 20 -18.52 -1.00 -14.37
C SER A 20 -17.32 -1.53 -15.14
N ILE A 21 -16.15 -1.51 -14.51
CA ILE A 21 -14.93 -2.16 -14.99
C ILE A 21 -14.53 -3.23 -13.98
N PRO A 22 -14.70 -4.54 -14.30
CA PRO A 22 -14.23 -5.60 -13.43
C PRO A 22 -12.70 -5.57 -13.31
N MET A 23 -12.19 -5.43 -12.08
CA MET A 23 -10.74 -5.46 -11.81
C MET A 23 -10.42 -6.64 -10.91
N PHE A 24 -9.32 -7.34 -11.22
CA PHE A 24 -8.84 -8.48 -10.46
C PHE A 24 -7.41 -8.25 -10.02
N LEU A 25 -7.17 -8.36 -8.72
CA LEU A 25 -5.83 -8.34 -8.17
C LEU A 25 -5.34 -9.78 -7.96
N ARG A 26 -4.16 -10.10 -8.47
CA ARG A 26 -3.53 -11.40 -8.22
C ARG A 26 -3.21 -11.59 -6.74
N GLY A 27 -3.01 -12.85 -6.30
CA GLY A 27 -2.64 -13.19 -4.93
C GLY A 27 -1.35 -12.51 -4.44
N SER A 28 -0.43 -12.19 -5.37
CA SER A 28 0.78 -11.41 -5.08
C SER A 28 0.94 -10.35 -6.16
N ALA A 29 0.55 -9.13 -5.85
CA ALA A 29 0.63 -7.98 -6.75
C ALA A 29 0.57 -6.67 -5.97
N VAL A 30 1.20 -5.65 -6.54
CA VAL A 30 1.03 -4.24 -6.18
C VAL A 30 0.38 -3.53 -7.35
N TYR A 31 -0.60 -2.71 -7.07
CA TYR A 31 -1.23 -1.90 -8.09
C TYR A 31 -1.48 -0.49 -7.54
N MET A 32 -1.34 0.50 -8.40
CA MET A 32 -1.39 1.91 -8.05
C MET A 32 -2.60 2.59 -8.68
N THR A 33 -3.24 3.46 -7.92
CA THR A 33 -4.24 4.40 -8.41
C THR A 33 -3.95 5.80 -7.89
N THR A 34 -4.67 6.75 -8.44
CA THR A 34 -4.72 8.12 -7.95
C THR A 34 -6.17 8.58 -7.87
N GLU A 35 -6.38 9.75 -7.29
CA GLU A 35 -7.69 10.37 -7.26
C GLU A 35 -8.24 10.62 -8.67
N ASP A 36 -9.55 10.87 -8.76
CA ASP A 36 -10.22 11.18 -10.02
C ASP A 36 -9.67 12.48 -10.61
N ILE A 37 -8.89 12.38 -11.68
CA ILE A 37 -8.17 13.48 -12.29
C ILE A 37 -8.74 13.75 -13.69
N HIS A 38 -9.39 14.88 -13.90
CA HIS A 38 -9.88 15.27 -15.22
C HIS A 38 -8.77 15.70 -16.18
N HIS A 39 -7.69 16.30 -15.65
CA HIS A 39 -6.52 16.72 -16.42
C HIS A 39 -5.26 16.45 -15.62
N ILE A 40 -4.33 15.71 -16.19
CA ILE A 40 -3.02 15.47 -15.59
C ILE A 40 -2.17 16.71 -15.80
N THR A 41 -1.76 17.35 -14.70
CA THR A 41 -0.80 18.44 -14.67
C THR A 41 0.30 18.08 -13.67
N LYS A 42 1.42 18.79 -13.70
CA LYS A 42 2.56 18.56 -12.81
C LYS A 42 2.20 18.44 -11.32
N ASP A 43 1.15 19.14 -10.87
CA ASP A 43 0.76 19.21 -9.45
C ASP A 43 -0.55 18.47 -9.13
N THR A 44 -0.99 17.57 -10.01
CA THR A 44 -2.33 16.98 -9.90
C THR A 44 -2.38 15.82 -8.94
N MET A 45 -1.34 15.02 -8.87
CA MET A 45 -1.29 13.85 -8.00
C MET A 45 -0.77 14.23 -6.61
N LYS A 46 -1.68 14.43 -5.65
CA LYS A 46 -1.32 14.77 -4.27
C LYS A 46 -1.18 13.56 -3.36
N ALA A 47 -1.81 12.48 -3.70
CA ALA A 47 -1.75 11.23 -2.96
C ALA A 47 -1.46 10.06 -3.89
N LEU A 48 -0.65 9.12 -3.42
CA LEU A 48 -0.39 7.85 -4.05
C LEU A 48 -1.22 6.78 -3.35
N ASP A 49 -2.14 6.18 -4.08
CA ASP A 49 -2.97 5.09 -3.58
C ASP A 49 -2.42 3.75 -4.05
N LEU A 50 -1.93 2.94 -3.12
CA LEU A 50 -1.40 1.60 -3.39
C LEU A 50 -2.31 0.52 -2.84
N PHE A 51 -2.56 -0.49 -3.65
CA PHE A 51 -3.19 -1.74 -3.26
C PHE A 51 -2.15 -2.85 -3.30
N VAL A 52 -1.97 -3.54 -2.18
CA VAL A 52 -1.01 -4.61 -2.01
C VAL A 52 -1.74 -5.89 -1.63
N SER A 53 -1.64 -6.91 -2.49
CA SER A 53 -1.93 -8.29 -2.15
C SER A 53 -0.62 -9.05 -2.12
N CYS A 54 -0.34 -9.76 -1.05
CA CYS A 54 0.97 -10.38 -0.85
C CYS A 54 0.84 -11.73 -0.15
N GLU A 55 0.62 -12.78 -0.95
CA GLU A 55 0.72 -14.20 -0.54
C GLU A 55 2.17 -14.67 -0.65
N GLU A 56 2.88 -14.18 -1.67
CA GLU A 56 4.29 -14.35 -1.92
C GLU A 56 4.94 -12.98 -2.09
N ASP A 57 6.26 -12.91 -2.14
CA ASP A 57 6.99 -11.67 -2.41
C ASP A 57 6.57 -11.07 -3.75
N ALA A 58 6.40 -9.74 -3.80
CA ALA A 58 5.99 -9.01 -4.98
C ALA A 58 6.85 -7.76 -5.17
N GLU A 59 6.98 -7.32 -6.42
CA GLU A 59 7.67 -6.09 -6.79
C GLU A 59 6.84 -5.30 -7.79
N PHE A 60 6.93 -3.98 -7.69
CA PHE A 60 6.31 -3.04 -8.60
C PHE A 60 7.24 -1.84 -8.79
N THR A 61 7.31 -1.31 -9.99
CA THR A 61 8.08 -0.10 -10.29
C THR A 61 7.13 0.98 -10.81
N TYR A 62 7.19 2.12 -10.18
CA TYR A 62 6.48 3.34 -10.57
C TYR A 62 7.49 4.32 -11.16
N TYR A 63 7.13 4.92 -12.29
CA TYR A 63 7.94 5.92 -12.98
C TYR A 63 7.19 7.24 -13.08
N ASP A 64 7.89 8.35 -12.86
CA ASP A 64 7.37 9.71 -12.98
C ASP A 64 8.44 10.66 -13.55
N ASP A 65 8.03 11.62 -14.34
CA ASP A 65 8.85 12.73 -14.86
C ASP A 65 7.96 13.96 -15.13
N ASP A 66 8.47 14.98 -15.77
CA ASP A 66 7.71 16.18 -16.08
C ASP A 66 6.69 16.02 -17.22
N GLY A 67 6.75 14.91 -17.96
CA GLY A 67 5.87 14.60 -19.09
C GLY A 67 6.02 15.48 -20.34
N TRP A 68 6.97 16.41 -20.35
CA TRP A 68 7.09 17.43 -21.41
C TRP A 68 8.48 17.55 -22.01
N SER A 69 9.52 17.56 -21.17
CA SER A 69 10.89 17.72 -21.60
C SER A 69 11.58 16.38 -21.86
N LYS A 70 12.85 16.44 -22.28
CA LYS A 70 13.73 15.26 -22.34
C LYS A 70 14.74 15.23 -21.20
N GLU A 71 14.50 15.96 -20.13
CA GLU A 71 15.41 16.01 -18.98
C GLU A 71 15.56 14.65 -18.30
N TYR A 72 14.63 13.71 -18.53
CA TYR A 72 14.77 12.33 -18.09
C TYR A 72 16.05 11.65 -18.65
N GLU A 73 16.53 12.04 -19.85
CA GLU A 73 17.79 11.56 -20.43
C GLU A 73 19.01 12.02 -19.60
N GLU A 74 18.87 13.09 -18.83
CA GLU A 74 19.87 13.66 -17.92
C GLU A 74 19.66 13.23 -16.45
N GLY A 75 18.71 12.32 -16.19
CA GLY A 75 18.42 11.79 -14.86
C GLY A 75 17.30 12.52 -14.10
N ASN A 76 16.63 13.52 -14.73
CA ASN A 76 15.48 14.19 -14.12
C ASN A 76 14.20 13.35 -14.27
N PHE A 77 14.20 12.18 -13.66
CA PHE A 77 13.08 11.27 -13.52
C PHE A 77 13.04 10.75 -12.08
N ALA A 78 11.93 10.14 -11.70
CA ALA A 78 11.78 9.34 -10.50
C ALA A 78 11.34 7.93 -10.87
N GLU A 79 12.14 6.94 -10.51
CA GLU A 79 11.80 5.53 -10.61
C GLU A 79 11.75 4.96 -9.19
N THR A 80 10.54 4.71 -8.68
CA THR A 80 10.35 4.17 -7.34
C THR A 80 10.03 2.69 -7.42
N LYS A 81 10.97 1.87 -6.98
CA LYS A 81 10.78 0.43 -6.80
C LYS A 81 10.10 0.15 -5.46
N ILE A 82 9.00 -0.56 -5.50
CA ILE A 82 8.23 -1.00 -4.34
C ILE A 82 8.39 -2.51 -4.23
N SER A 83 9.07 -2.97 -3.18
CA SER A 83 9.30 -4.39 -2.92
C SER A 83 8.48 -4.80 -1.69
N VAL A 84 7.71 -5.86 -1.82
CA VAL A 84 6.84 -6.37 -0.76
C VAL A 84 7.30 -7.77 -0.36
N LYS A 85 7.64 -7.92 0.92
CA LYS A 85 7.92 -9.22 1.54
C LYS A 85 6.67 -9.79 2.18
N ALA A 86 6.36 -11.03 1.80
CA ALA A 86 5.21 -11.77 2.32
C ALA A 86 5.40 -12.23 3.78
N GLY A 87 4.34 -12.77 4.36
CA GLY A 87 4.32 -13.35 5.71
C GLY A 87 3.44 -12.57 6.68
N ASP A 88 3.45 -13.01 7.95
CA ASP A 88 2.68 -12.35 9.02
C ASP A 88 3.19 -10.92 9.33
N ARG A 89 4.42 -10.64 8.99
CA ARG A 89 5.02 -9.31 9.02
C ARG A 89 5.35 -8.89 7.60
N LYS A 90 4.41 -8.21 6.96
CA LYS A 90 4.60 -7.68 5.62
C LYS A 90 5.48 -6.44 5.69
N GLN A 91 6.56 -6.43 4.89
CA GLN A 91 7.47 -5.31 4.76
C GLN A 91 7.32 -4.74 3.36
N ILE A 92 6.94 -3.49 3.26
CA ILE A 92 6.77 -2.77 2.00
C ILE A 92 7.88 -1.72 1.96
N HIS A 93 8.88 -1.98 1.15
CA HIS A 93 10.06 -1.14 1.01
C HIS A 93 9.97 -0.32 -0.27
N PHE A 94 10.23 0.98 -0.16
CA PHE A 94 10.27 1.95 -1.25
C PHE A 94 11.71 2.38 -1.46
N HIS A 95 12.16 2.33 -2.70
CA HIS A 95 13.47 2.80 -3.12
C HIS A 95 13.33 3.65 -4.37
N LYS A 96 13.64 4.94 -4.25
CA LYS A 96 13.59 5.90 -5.35
C LYS A 96 14.97 6.10 -5.97
N ASN A 97 15.01 6.09 -7.29
CA ASN A 97 16.14 6.47 -8.13
C ASN A 97 15.77 7.68 -8.99
N GLY A 98 16.75 8.50 -9.35
CA GLY A 98 16.58 9.72 -10.15
C GLY A 98 16.36 10.98 -9.30
N PHE A 99 16.30 12.13 -9.97
CA PHE A 99 16.32 13.46 -9.29
C PHE A 99 14.97 14.15 -9.31
N TYR A 100 14.02 13.68 -10.10
CA TYR A 100 12.71 14.32 -10.22
C TYR A 100 11.98 14.36 -8.89
N GLN A 101 11.39 15.52 -8.57
CA GLN A 101 10.60 15.70 -7.38
C GLN A 101 9.14 15.35 -7.71
N GLU A 102 8.71 14.17 -7.29
CA GLU A 102 7.33 13.72 -7.44
C GLU A 102 6.36 14.66 -6.71
N SER A 103 5.17 14.86 -7.27
CA SER A 103 4.18 15.82 -6.75
C SER A 103 3.37 15.28 -5.56
N TRP A 104 3.32 13.96 -5.35
CA TRP A 104 2.54 13.38 -4.26
C TRP A 104 3.22 13.58 -2.89
N GLU A 105 2.40 13.97 -1.93
CA GLU A 105 2.82 14.25 -0.54
C GLU A 105 2.28 13.22 0.45
N ASN A 106 1.21 12.50 0.07
CA ASN A 106 0.53 11.55 0.93
C ASN A 106 0.56 10.15 0.31
N LEU A 107 0.68 9.14 1.16
CA LEU A 107 0.59 7.74 0.79
C LEU A 107 -0.61 7.10 1.47
N ASN A 108 -1.49 6.52 0.67
CA ASN A 108 -2.57 5.66 1.11
C ASN A 108 -2.22 4.23 0.70
N LEU A 109 -2.01 3.36 1.67
CA LEU A 109 -1.68 1.97 1.43
C LEU A 109 -2.83 1.06 1.86
N ASN A 110 -3.31 0.23 0.95
CA ASN A 110 -4.38 -0.73 1.16
C ASN A 110 -3.80 -2.15 1.08
N VAL A 111 -3.59 -2.78 2.22
CA VAL A 111 -3.01 -4.13 2.30
C VAL A 111 -4.12 -5.15 2.46
N VAL A 112 -4.30 -6.00 1.46
CA VAL A 112 -5.28 -7.09 1.51
C VAL A 112 -4.88 -8.09 2.59
N SER A 113 -5.81 -8.41 3.47
CA SER A 113 -5.61 -9.31 4.59
C SER A 113 -6.73 -10.35 4.64
N LYS A 114 -6.43 -11.60 4.30
CA LYS A 114 -7.44 -12.66 4.18
C LYS A 114 -8.09 -13.03 5.52
N GLU A 115 -7.34 -13.04 6.61
CA GLU A 115 -7.79 -13.67 7.86
C GLU A 115 -7.76 -12.76 9.10
N LYS A 116 -6.90 -11.78 9.16
CA LYS A 116 -6.67 -10.96 10.37
C LYS A 116 -6.22 -9.53 10.04
N GLY A 117 -6.68 -8.59 10.84
CA GLY A 117 -6.17 -7.22 10.82
C GLY A 117 -4.71 -7.14 11.29
N ALA A 118 -4.13 -5.96 11.20
CA ALA A 118 -2.82 -5.72 11.76
C ALA A 118 -2.88 -5.65 13.30
N TYR A 119 -1.80 -6.03 13.95
CA TYR A 119 -1.57 -5.78 15.36
C TYR A 119 -0.95 -4.40 15.58
N TRP A 120 -0.01 -4.04 14.73
CA TRP A 120 0.57 -2.69 14.64
C TRP A 120 1.07 -2.43 13.20
N VAL A 121 1.19 -1.15 12.89
CA VAL A 121 1.80 -0.66 11.66
C VAL A 121 2.87 0.35 12.03
N SER A 122 3.99 0.34 11.31
CA SER A 122 5.05 1.34 11.45
C SER A 122 5.49 1.89 10.10
N VAL A 123 5.96 3.12 10.13
CA VAL A 123 6.66 3.79 9.03
C VAL A 123 8.08 4.06 9.52
N ASP A 124 9.08 3.54 8.82
CA ASP A 124 10.50 3.66 9.21
C ASP A 124 10.81 3.27 10.66
N GLY A 125 10.15 2.23 11.14
CA GLY A 125 10.32 1.73 12.50
C GLY A 125 9.47 2.44 13.56
N GLU A 126 8.90 3.61 13.26
CA GLU A 126 8.01 4.33 14.17
C GLU A 126 6.58 3.82 14.03
N LYS A 127 5.98 3.36 15.14
CA LYS A 127 4.60 2.90 15.15
C LYS A 127 3.64 4.06 14.99
N ILE A 128 2.68 3.92 14.06
CA ILE A 128 1.64 4.91 13.81
C ILE A 128 0.33 4.56 14.54
N PRO A 129 -0.53 5.56 14.84
CA PRO A 129 -1.77 5.37 15.58
C PRO A 129 -2.74 4.40 14.92
N ARG A 130 -3.40 3.58 15.72
CA ARG A 130 -4.52 2.74 15.29
C ARG A 130 -5.84 3.46 15.50
N PHE A 131 -6.70 3.41 14.50
CA PHE A 131 -8.09 3.85 14.58
C PHE A 131 -9.04 2.65 14.58
N LEU A 132 -10.10 2.73 15.38
CA LEU A 132 -11.15 1.70 15.45
C LEU A 132 -12.39 2.12 14.69
N ILE A 133 -12.55 3.42 14.45
CA ILE A 133 -13.69 4.04 13.78
C ILE A 133 -13.20 4.66 12.48
N ARG A 134 -13.91 4.37 11.39
CA ARG A 134 -13.54 4.82 10.04
C ARG A 134 -13.51 6.34 9.95
N ASP A 135 -14.53 7.04 10.43
CA ASP A 135 -14.62 8.50 10.32
C ASP A 135 -13.41 9.18 10.99
N ALA A 136 -12.99 8.69 12.17
CA ALA A 136 -11.81 9.20 12.85
C ALA A 136 -10.49 8.91 12.07
N PHE A 137 -10.43 7.78 11.37
CA PHE A 137 -9.31 7.48 10.47
C PHE A 137 -9.33 8.38 9.23
N ASP A 138 -10.52 8.63 8.66
CA ASP A 138 -10.66 9.45 7.45
C ASP A 138 -10.25 10.92 7.71
N GLU A 139 -10.45 11.44 8.93
CA GLU A 139 -10.01 12.77 9.37
C GLU A 139 -8.52 12.84 9.73
N ALA A 140 -7.87 11.71 10.02
CA ALA A 140 -6.48 11.68 10.45
C ALA A 140 -5.51 11.89 9.27
N GLU A 141 -4.39 12.59 9.51
CA GLU A 141 -3.29 12.72 8.53
C GLU A 141 -2.42 11.45 8.48
N THR A 142 -2.25 10.77 9.61
CA THR A 142 -1.41 9.57 9.74
C THR A 142 -2.04 8.56 10.68
N GLY A 143 -2.04 7.31 10.28
CA GLY A 143 -2.54 6.21 11.08
C GLY A 143 -2.95 5.01 10.25
N TRP A 144 -3.57 4.04 10.90
CA TRP A 144 -4.09 2.87 10.23
C TRP A 144 -5.42 2.40 10.80
N TYR A 145 -6.21 1.75 9.95
CA TYR A 145 -7.55 1.24 10.23
C TYR A 145 -7.71 -0.14 9.58
N TYR A 146 -8.38 -1.07 10.26
CA TYR A 146 -8.74 -2.34 9.66
C TYR A 146 -10.20 -2.36 9.20
N ASP A 147 -10.38 -2.34 7.90
CA ASP A 147 -11.68 -2.52 7.26
C ASP A 147 -12.04 -4.02 7.25
N MET A 148 -12.82 -4.46 8.24
CA MET A 148 -13.23 -5.86 8.37
C MET A 148 -14.15 -6.31 7.24
N SER A 149 -14.94 -5.42 6.66
CA SER A 149 -15.89 -5.75 5.58
C SER A 149 -15.17 -6.09 4.30
N ASN A 150 -14.10 -5.36 3.98
CA ASN A 150 -13.28 -5.58 2.79
C ASN A 150 -12.01 -6.39 3.09
N ARG A 151 -11.73 -6.70 4.36
CA ARG A 151 -10.50 -7.39 4.81
C ARG A 151 -9.23 -6.67 4.36
N ILE A 152 -9.19 -5.35 4.56
CA ILE A 152 -8.07 -4.49 4.17
C ILE A 152 -7.54 -3.77 5.40
N VAL A 153 -6.22 -3.80 5.57
CA VAL A 153 -5.52 -2.86 6.44
C VAL A 153 -5.25 -1.60 5.64
N LYS A 154 -5.92 -0.51 6.00
CA LYS A 154 -5.73 0.82 5.40
C LYS A 154 -4.73 1.60 6.23
N VAL A 155 -3.74 2.17 5.55
CA VAL A 155 -2.69 2.98 6.16
C VAL A 155 -2.65 4.32 5.46
N LYS A 156 -2.55 5.39 6.23
CA LYS A 156 -2.27 6.75 5.74
C LYS A 156 -0.98 7.25 6.37
N CYS A 157 -0.13 7.88 5.59
CA CYS A 157 1.00 8.65 6.09
C CYS A 157 1.43 9.72 5.11
N LYS A 158 2.13 10.74 5.59
CA LYS A 158 2.87 11.66 4.73
C LYS A 158 4.04 10.91 4.09
N LYS A 159 4.39 11.29 2.88
CA LYS A 159 5.58 10.79 2.19
C LYS A 159 6.82 11.10 3.04
N PRO A 160 7.60 10.10 3.46
CA PRO A 160 8.89 10.35 4.08
C PRO A 160 9.81 11.16 3.14
N GLN A 161 10.52 12.15 3.69
CA GLN A 161 11.41 13.03 2.91
C GLN A 161 12.77 12.37 2.67
N LYS A 162 12.75 11.18 2.08
CA LYS A 162 13.94 10.37 1.76
C LYS A 162 13.62 9.37 0.65
N ASP A 163 14.65 8.96 -0.07
CA ASP A 163 14.52 8.05 -1.23
C ASP A 163 14.26 6.60 -0.82
N ASP A 164 14.67 6.22 0.40
CA ASP A 164 14.44 4.90 0.97
C ASP A 164 13.59 4.97 2.22
N PHE A 165 12.48 4.23 2.25
CA PHE A 165 11.67 4.08 3.45
C PHE A 165 10.91 2.74 3.45
N GLU A 166 10.47 2.33 4.64
CA GLU A 166 9.76 1.07 4.83
C GLU A 166 8.44 1.26 5.60
N ILE A 167 7.40 0.56 5.16
CA ILE A 167 6.17 0.40 5.93
C ILE A 167 6.06 -1.06 6.33
N VAL A 168 5.87 -1.31 7.63
CA VAL A 168 5.66 -2.66 8.15
C VAL A 168 4.23 -2.81 8.65
N VAL A 169 3.52 -3.80 8.11
CA VAL A 169 2.19 -4.22 8.57
C VAL A 169 2.34 -5.55 9.29
N ASN A 170 2.33 -5.50 10.62
CA ASN A 170 2.50 -6.71 11.44
C ASN A 170 1.15 -7.33 11.79
N GLN A 171 0.93 -8.53 11.31
CA GLN A 171 -0.26 -9.34 11.53
C GLN A 171 0.02 -10.52 12.48
N LEU A 172 1.24 -10.60 13.02
CA LEU A 172 1.63 -11.67 13.94
C LEU A 172 0.95 -11.47 15.29
N TYR A 173 0.06 -12.39 15.63
CA TYR A 173 -0.46 -12.56 16.98
C TYR A 173 0.43 -13.53 17.74
N LEU A 174 1.25 -13.03 18.65
CA LEU A 174 1.92 -13.91 19.59
C LEU A 174 0.87 -14.53 20.52
N SER A 175 0.75 -15.84 20.52
CA SER A 175 -0.04 -16.55 21.55
C SER A 175 0.59 -16.30 22.92
N LEU A 176 -0.18 -16.41 24.00
CA LEU A 176 0.35 -16.29 25.37
C LEU A 176 1.53 -17.23 25.62
N VAL A 177 1.53 -18.41 24.98
CA VAL A 177 2.64 -19.38 25.06
C VAL A 177 3.88 -18.88 24.34
N GLN A 178 3.74 -18.18 23.21
CA GLN A 178 4.88 -17.59 22.50
C GLN A 178 5.43 -16.38 23.26
N ILE A 179 4.57 -15.54 23.83
CA ILE A 179 4.97 -14.40 24.67
C ILE A 179 5.76 -14.89 25.88
N SER A 180 5.29 -15.94 26.58
CA SER A 180 6.00 -16.50 27.73
C SER A 180 7.37 -17.09 27.36
N LYS A 181 7.51 -17.69 26.19
CA LYS A 181 8.81 -18.21 25.68
C LYS A 181 9.78 -17.09 25.31
N GLU A 182 9.30 -15.97 24.77
CA GLU A 182 10.14 -14.82 24.46
C GLU A 182 10.60 -14.12 25.75
N LEU A 183 9.72 -13.94 26.74
CA LEU A 183 10.05 -13.37 28.04
C LEU A 183 11.04 -14.25 28.85
N ALA A 184 11.02 -15.57 28.65
CA ALA A 184 11.94 -16.49 29.31
C ALA A 184 13.36 -16.49 28.73
N LYS A 185 13.61 -15.77 27.63
CA LYS A 185 14.93 -15.62 27.00
C LYS A 185 15.68 -14.36 27.47
N VAL A 186 15.03 -13.49 28.26
CA VAL A 186 15.60 -12.29 28.88
C VAL A 186 16.04 -12.60 30.30
#